data_efee2315425a951eb89fe14c14029054
#
_entry.id   efee2315425a951eb89fe14c14029054
#
_cell.length_a   1.000
_cell.length_b   1.000
_cell.length_c   1.000
_cell.angle_alpha   90.00
_cell.angle_beta   90.00
_cell.angle_gamma   90.00
#
_symmetry.space_group_name_H-M   'P 1'
#
loop_
_entity.id
_entity.type
_entity.pdbx_description
1 polymer ?
#
loop_
_entity_poly.entity_id
_entity_poly.type
_entity_poly.pdbx_seq_one_letter_code
_entity_poly.pdbx_strand_id
1 'polypeptide(L)'
;MYIYQDEHWPYFEYDSHSLTRLLEECHLEQGKLLARMDVLGLSEKEEKILSTITSDIIKSSEIEGFLLNQDKVRSSIARRLGIKTSGLVNSDRNVDAVVEMMLDATQNYDKPLTQERLFGWHACLFPTGYSGMNKIEVAKYRSAEMQVVSGGLGMERVHYEAPAPKVVRKEMQLFLRWLNNKKKEGDSIIHAAVAHLWFITIHPFEDGNGRIARTIADMMLCRSDRTKFRFYSMSNQILLDKKNYYDILEKTQHSSIDITGWLEWFLKCYKKAVEESYAQTESVLRKYAFLQSISEIPLNSRQSIMLAKMLDSSWFGVLNTSKWAKMAKCSADTALRDISDLVAKGILEKSPTAGGRSTNYKLVDGAE
;
A
#
# COMPACT_ATOMS: atom_id res chain seq x y z
N MET A 1 28.27 -5.76 -16.19
CA MET A 1 28.40 -6.70 -15.08
C MET A 1 27.16 -6.56 -14.23
N TYR A 2 26.53 -7.64 -13.81
CA TYR A 2 25.37 -7.60 -12.93
C TYR A 2 25.82 -7.85 -11.48
N ILE A 3 25.07 -7.31 -10.52
CA ILE A 3 25.36 -7.42 -9.07
C ILE A 3 25.58 -8.87 -8.60
N TYR A 4 24.85 -9.85 -9.16
CA TYR A 4 25.00 -11.26 -8.80
C TYR A 4 26.29 -11.91 -9.36
N GLN A 5 27.05 -11.19 -10.20
CA GLN A 5 28.34 -11.62 -10.74
C GLN A 5 29.51 -11.11 -9.89
N ASP A 6 29.24 -10.30 -8.87
CA ASP A 6 30.24 -9.86 -7.91
C ASP A 6 30.71 -11.02 -7.04
N GLU A 7 32.00 -11.08 -6.72
CA GLU A 7 32.61 -12.16 -5.93
C GLU A 7 32.07 -12.23 -4.50
N HIS A 8 31.58 -11.12 -3.98
CA HIS A 8 30.99 -11.01 -2.63
C HIS A 8 29.49 -11.26 -2.60
N TRP A 9 28.84 -11.52 -3.74
CA TRP A 9 27.43 -11.87 -3.79
C TRP A 9 27.12 -13.12 -2.96
N PRO A 10 26.07 -13.10 -2.12
CA PRO A 10 25.03 -12.08 -1.88
C PRO A 10 25.26 -11.24 -0.61
N TYR A 11 26.48 -10.96 -0.24
CA TYR A 11 26.83 -10.18 0.96
C TYR A 11 26.82 -8.69 0.63
N PHE A 12 25.62 -8.11 0.64
CA PHE A 12 25.41 -6.71 0.31
C PHE A 12 26.08 -5.77 1.29
N GLU A 13 26.65 -4.70 0.75
CA GLU A 13 27.23 -3.59 1.50
C GLU A 13 26.37 -2.34 1.38
N TYR A 14 26.41 -1.47 2.36
CA TYR A 14 25.76 -0.16 2.31
C TYR A 14 26.37 0.80 3.34
N ASP A 15 26.32 2.09 3.03
CA ASP A 15 26.72 3.14 3.94
C ASP A 15 25.64 3.37 5.01
N SER A 16 25.79 2.70 6.15
CA SER A 16 24.86 2.81 7.28
C SER A 16 24.81 4.23 7.86
N HIS A 17 25.91 4.97 7.80
CA HIS A 17 25.97 6.33 8.35
C HIS A 17 25.07 7.28 7.54
N SER A 18 25.11 7.22 6.21
CA SER A 18 24.29 8.05 5.35
C SER A 18 22.80 7.76 5.50
N LEU A 19 22.41 6.54 5.88
CA LEU A 19 21.03 6.11 6.05
C LEU A 19 20.47 6.32 7.46
N THR A 20 21.32 6.59 8.47
CA THR A 20 20.92 6.63 9.89
C THR A 20 19.75 7.57 10.12
N ARG A 21 19.86 8.84 9.69
CA ARG A 21 18.79 9.82 9.89
C ARG A 21 17.46 9.42 9.24
N LEU A 22 17.52 8.93 8.01
CA LEU A 22 16.31 8.50 7.29
C LEU A 22 15.66 7.30 7.97
N LEU A 23 16.45 6.38 8.49
CA LEU A 23 15.98 5.21 9.22
C LEU A 23 15.32 5.60 10.55
N GLU A 24 15.91 6.53 11.30
CA GLU A 24 15.30 7.11 12.51
C GLU A 24 13.96 7.76 12.21
N GLU A 25 13.87 8.55 11.13
CA GLU A 25 12.62 9.15 10.67
C GLU A 25 11.56 8.06 10.31
N CYS A 26 11.97 6.98 9.64
CA CYS A 26 11.08 5.84 9.35
C CYS A 26 10.50 5.20 10.60
N HIS A 27 11.35 4.94 11.61
CA HIS A 27 10.89 4.35 12.89
C HIS A 27 10.01 5.30 13.69
N LEU A 28 10.30 6.60 13.66
CA LEU A 28 9.44 7.60 14.30
C LEU A 28 8.03 7.60 13.70
N GLU A 29 7.93 7.64 12.37
CA GLU A 29 6.63 7.63 11.69
C GLU A 29 5.91 6.28 11.88
N GLN A 30 6.64 5.16 11.83
CA GLN A 30 6.10 3.83 12.16
C GLN A 30 5.49 3.80 13.56
N GLY A 31 6.22 4.29 14.55
CA GLY A 31 5.75 4.34 15.94
C GLY A 31 4.49 5.20 16.11
N LYS A 32 4.46 6.38 15.48
CA LYS A 32 3.28 7.25 15.47
C LYS A 32 2.05 6.55 14.87
N LEU A 33 2.21 5.91 13.70
CA LEU A 33 1.10 5.22 13.05
C LEU A 33 0.59 4.04 13.88
N LEU A 34 1.48 3.20 14.39
CA LEU A 34 1.09 2.02 15.19
C LEU A 34 0.38 2.46 16.48
N ALA A 35 0.90 3.45 17.20
CA ALA A 35 0.23 4.00 18.39
C ALA A 35 -1.16 4.57 18.04
N ARG A 36 -1.29 5.20 16.86
CA ARG A 36 -2.57 5.73 16.41
C ARG A 36 -3.58 4.63 16.08
N MET A 37 -3.10 3.53 15.50
CA MET A 37 -3.95 2.37 15.22
C MET A 37 -4.46 1.68 16.48
N ASP A 38 -3.72 1.76 17.59
CA ASP A 38 -4.13 1.13 18.85
C ASP A 38 -5.27 1.89 19.54
N VAL A 39 -5.44 3.18 19.29
CA VAL A 39 -6.54 3.99 19.85
C VAL A 39 -7.79 4.04 18.96
N LEU A 40 -7.73 3.48 17.74
CA LEU A 40 -8.91 3.36 16.89
C LEU A 40 -9.93 2.36 17.45
N GLY A 41 -11.21 2.68 17.28
CA GLY A 41 -12.30 1.73 17.49
C GLY A 41 -12.17 0.50 16.57
N LEU A 42 -12.81 -0.60 16.98
CA LEU A 42 -12.70 -1.87 16.24
C LEU A 42 -13.16 -1.72 14.77
N SER A 43 -14.29 -1.04 14.56
CA SER A 43 -14.86 -0.84 13.22
C SER A 43 -13.95 -0.03 12.29
N GLU A 44 -13.38 1.05 12.80
CA GLU A 44 -12.47 1.92 12.07
C GLU A 44 -11.15 1.20 11.75
N LYS A 45 -10.65 0.41 12.69
CA LYS A 45 -9.46 -0.41 12.51
C LYS A 45 -9.67 -1.49 11.45
N GLU A 46 -10.81 -2.18 11.47
CA GLU A 46 -11.19 -3.18 10.46
C GLU A 46 -11.33 -2.54 9.07
N GLU A 47 -11.95 -1.38 8.98
CA GLU A 47 -12.09 -0.63 7.71
C GLU A 47 -10.72 -0.19 7.17
N LYS A 48 -9.82 0.29 8.03
CA LYS A 48 -8.45 0.67 7.64
C LYS A 48 -7.66 -0.54 7.14
N ILE A 49 -7.74 -1.68 7.83
CA ILE A 49 -7.10 -2.93 7.40
C ILE A 49 -7.63 -3.35 6.03
N LEU A 50 -8.96 -3.35 5.88
CA LEU A 50 -9.63 -3.77 4.65
C LEU A 50 -9.24 -2.86 3.46
N SER A 51 -9.26 -1.55 3.66
CA SER A 51 -8.88 -0.58 2.61
C SER A 51 -7.40 -0.69 2.24
N THR A 52 -6.51 -0.84 3.23
CA THR A 52 -5.06 -0.94 3.00
C THR A 52 -4.70 -2.21 2.22
N ILE A 53 -5.18 -3.39 2.65
CA ILE A 53 -4.88 -4.66 1.96
C ILE A 53 -5.50 -4.65 0.55
N THR A 54 -6.71 -4.08 0.38
CA THR A 54 -7.34 -3.90 -0.93
C THR A 54 -6.45 -3.06 -1.85
N SER A 55 -5.95 -1.93 -1.35
CA SER A 55 -5.03 -1.07 -2.10
C SER A 55 -3.74 -1.80 -2.48
N ASP A 56 -3.08 -2.48 -1.54
CA ASP A 56 -1.84 -3.20 -1.81
C ASP A 56 -1.99 -4.24 -2.92
N ILE A 57 -3.04 -5.04 -2.89
CA ILE A 57 -3.30 -6.08 -3.91
C ILE A 57 -3.54 -5.45 -5.28
N ILE A 58 -4.40 -4.42 -5.35
CA ILE A 58 -4.73 -3.76 -6.61
C ILE A 58 -3.50 -3.07 -7.18
N LYS A 59 -2.81 -2.26 -6.36
CA LYS A 59 -1.66 -1.47 -6.82
C LYS A 59 -0.48 -2.36 -7.19
N SER A 60 -0.22 -3.44 -6.46
CA SER A 60 0.79 -4.42 -6.83
C SER A 60 0.50 -5.09 -8.18
N SER A 61 -0.77 -5.37 -8.48
CA SER A 61 -1.17 -5.91 -9.78
C SER A 61 -1.08 -4.87 -10.89
N GLU A 62 -1.46 -3.61 -10.61
CA GLU A 62 -1.42 -2.48 -11.55
C GLU A 62 0.01 -2.09 -11.95
N ILE A 63 0.99 -2.25 -11.06
CA ILE A 63 2.42 -2.09 -11.38
C ILE A 63 2.81 -3.00 -12.54
N GLU A 64 2.30 -4.23 -12.57
CA GLU A 64 2.57 -5.22 -13.64
C GLU A 64 1.56 -5.13 -14.81
N GLY A 65 0.68 -4.13 -14.81
CA GLY A 65 -0.32 -3.93 -15.89
C GLY A 65 -1.59 -4.77 -15.77
N PHE A 66 -1.81 -5.47 -14.65
CA PHE A 66 -3.03 -6.24 -14.40
C PHE A 66 -4.04 -5.43 -13.61
N LEU A 67 -5.26 -5.27 -14.17
CA LEU A 67 -6.33 -4.54 -13.49
C LEU A 67 -7.25 -5.52 -12.76
N LEU A 68 -7.40 -5.35 -11.47
CA LEU A 68 -8.33 -6.10 -10.62
C LEU A 68 -9.53 -5.24 -10.26
N ASN A 69 -10.70 -5.87 -10.16
CA ASN A 69 -11.91 -5.19 -9.71
C ASN A 69 -11.86 -4.96 -8.18
N GLN A 70 -11.93 -3.70 -7.78
CA GLN A 70 -11.79 -3.28 -6.38
C GLN A 70 -12.83 -3.90 -5.46
N ASP A 71 -14.11 -3.93 -5.88
CA ASP A 71 -15.19 -4.46 -5.05
C ASP A 71 -15.06 -5.96 -4.84
N LYS A 72 -14.58 -6.69 -5.85
CA LYS A 72 -14.30 -8.13 -5.74
C LYS A 72 -13.15 -8.41 -4.78
N VAL A 73 -12.03 -7.66 -4.90
CA VAL A 73 -10.87 -7.79 -4.00
C VAL A 73 -11.28 -7.49 -2.56
N ARG A 74 -11.93 -6.33 -2.33
CA ARG A 74 -12.43 -5.92 -1.02
C ARG A 74 -13.37 -6.97 -0.41
N SER A 75 -14.31 -7.50 -1.19
CA SER A 75 -15.27 -8.52 -0.76
C SER A 75 -14.60 -9.84 -0.40
N SER A 76 -13.58 -10.25 -1.15
CA SER A 76 -12.80 -11.46 -0.86
C SER A 76 -12.03 -11.32 0.46
N ILE A 77 -11.37 -10.18 0.68
CA ILE A 77 -10.64 -9.89 1.93
C ILE A 77 -11.61 -9.89 3.12
N ALA A 78 -12.72 -9.15 3.02
CA ALA A 78 -13.70 -9.03 4.11
C ALA A 78 -14.22 -10.40 4.56
N ARG A 79 -14.58 -11.29 3.60
CA ARG A 79 -15.03 -12.66 3.92
C ARG A 79 -13.97 -13.47 4.63
N ARG A 80 -12.71 -13.42 4.19
CA ARG A 80 -11.60 -14.21 4.76
C ARG A 80 -11.18 -13.72 6.15
N LEU A 81 -11.28 -12.41 6.39
CA LEU A 81 -10.98 -11.82 7.70
C LEU A 81 -12.19 -11.78 8.66
N GLY A 82 -13.39 -12.17 8.20
CA GLY A 82 -14.61 -12.11 9.00
C GLY A 82 -15.10 -10.69 9.28
N ILE A 83 -14.67 -9.70 8.47
CA ILE A 83 -15.07 -8.29 8.62
C ILE A 83 -16.48 -8.11 8.07
N LYS A 84 -17.39 -7.60 8.93
CA LYS A 84 -18.76 -7.30 8.56
C LYS A 84 -18.82 -5.94 7.84
N THR A 85 -19.12 -5.96 6.55
CA THR A 85 -19.30 -4.75 5.74
C THR A 85 -20.46 -4.92 4.76
N SER A 86 -21.05 -3.80 4.34
CA SER A 86 -22.12 -3.78 3.33
C SER A 86 -21.54 -3.80 1.91
N GLY A 87 -22.38 -4.11 0.92
CA GLY A 87 -22.01 -4.02 -0.49
C GLY A 87 -21.08 -5.14 -0.97
N LEU A 88 -21.03 -6.28 -0.28
CA LEU A 88 -20.21 -7.42 -0.71
C LEU A 88 -20.73 -8.01 -2.03
N VAL A 89 -19.81 -8.18 -2.99
CA VAL A 89 -20.04 -8.82 -4.29
C VAL A 89 -19.34 -10.17 -4.37
N ASN A 90 -19.74 -11.02 -5.28
CA ASN A 90 -19.02 -12.27 -5.53
C ASN A 90 -17.68 -11.99 -6.18
N SER A 91 -16.64 -12.59 -5.64
CA SER A 91 -15.30 -12.62 -6.24
C SER A 91 -15.17 -13.80 -7.20
N ASP A 92 -14.21 -13.68 -8.13
CA ASP A 92 -13.82 -14.81 -8.97
C ASP A 92 -12.57 -15.51 -8.41
N ARG A 93 -12.28 -16.70 -8.94
CA ARG A 93 -11.19 -17.55 -8.47
C ARG A 93 -9.81 -16.86 -8.55
N ASN A 94 -9.58 -16.03 -9.55
CA ASN A 94 -8.30 -15.33 -9.72
C ASN A 94 -8.11 -14.27 -8.62
N VAL A 95 -9.15 -13.49 -8.34
CA VAL A 95 -9.14 -12.51 -7.24
C VAL A 95 -8.94 -13.22 -5.90
N ASP A 96 -9.69 -14.30 -5.66
CA ASP A 96 -9.58 -15.05 -4.40
C ASP A 96 -8.18 -15.63 -4.17
N ALA A 97 -7.53 -16.09 -5.22
CA ALA A 97 -6.18 -16.66 -5.15
C ALA A 97 -5.12 -15.59 -4.83
N VAL A 98 -5.18 -14.41 -5.48
CA VAL A 98 -4.25 -13.31 -5.17
C VAL A 98 -4.46 -12.78 -3.75
N VAL A 99 -5.72 -12.68 -3.30
CA VAL A 99 -6.05 -12.31 -1.92
C VAL A 99 -5.49 -13.34 -0.93
N GLU A 100 -5.59 -14.64 -1.24
CA GLU A 100 -5.05 -15.70 -0.39
C GLU A 100 -3.53 -15.59 -0.22
N MET A 101 -2.78 -15.35 -1.30
CA MET A 101 -1.34 -15.12 -1.25
C MET A 101 -0.98 -13.96 -0.30
N MET A 102 -1.62 -12.81 -0.45
CA MET A 102 -1.34 -11.63 0.38
C MET A 102 -1.71 -11.87 1.84
N LEU A 103 -2.86 -12.50 2.11
CA LEU A 103 -3.27 -12.82 3.47
C LEU A 103 -2.38 -13.88 4.10
N ASP A 104 -1.94 -14.90 3.35
CA ASP A 104 -0.96 -15.84 3.88
C ASP A 104 0.34 -15.14 4.27
N ALA A 105 0.87 -14.25 3.42
CA ALA A 105 2.08 -13.51 3.69
C ALA A 105 1.98 -12.66 4.97
N THR A 106 0.88 -11.93 5.13
CA THR A 106 0.69 -10.97 6.23
C THR A 106 0.17 -11.63 7.51
N GLN A 107 -0.82 -12.54 7.43
CA GLN A 107 -1.39 -13.20 8.62
C GLN A 107 -0.43 -14.24 9.22
N ASN A 108 0.41 -14.87 8.37
CA ASN A 108 1.42 -15.84 8.78
C ASN A 108 2.85 -15.30 8.65
N TYR A 109 3.05 -13.99 8.90
CA TYR A 109 4.33 -13.30 8.74
C TYR A 109 5.45 -13.88 9.61
N ASP A 110 5.12 -14.44 10.77
CA ASP A 110 6.01 -15.04 11.75
C ASP A 110 6.48 -16.45 11.37
N LYS A 111 5.76 -17.11 10.45
CA LYS A 111 6.11 -18.43 9.94
C LYS A 111 7.24 -18.35 8.91
N PRO A 112 8.11 -19.38 8.83
CA PRO A 112 9.13 -19.43 7.80
C PRO A 112 8.55 -19.37 6.38
N LEU A 113 9.22 -18.66 5.48
CA LEU A 113 8.97 -18.78 4.06
C LEU A 113 9.73 -19.98 3.54
N THR A 114 9.03 -21.07 3.22
CA THR A 114 9.60 -22.26 2.62
C THR A 114 9.46 -22.26 1.10
N GLN A 115 10.15 -23.14 0.41
CA GLN A 115 10.00 -23.29 -1.04
C GLN A 115 8.55 -23.68 -1.40
N GLU A 116 7.95 -24.58 -0.63
CA GLU A 116 6.58 -25.04 -0.84
C GLU A 116 5.58 -23.88 -0.67
N ARG A 117 5.77 -23.04 0.36
CA ARG A 117 4.94 -21.87 0.59
C ARG A 117 5.08 -20.85 -0.57
N LEU A 118 6.31 -20.62 -1.02
CA LEU A 118 6.60 -19.75 -2.16
C LEU A 118 5.96 -20.28 -3.46
N PHE A 119 6.01 -21.59 -3.68
CA PHE A 119 5.35 -22.25 -4.82
C PHE A 119 3.83 -22.15 -4.74
N GLY A 120 3.26 -22.22 -3.53
CA GLY A 120 1.84 -21.96 -3.28
C GLY A 120 1.46 -20.53 -3.68
N TRP A 121 2.26 -19.52 -3.33
CA TRP A 121 2.05 -18.14 -3.76
C TRP A 121 2.10 -17.97 -5.27
N HIS A 122 3.07 -18.64 -5.92
CA HIS A 122 3.15 -18.62 -7.38
C HIS A 122 1.93 -19.27 -8.05
N ALA A 123 1.42 -20.38 -7.49
CA ALA A 123 0.19 -21.01 -7.96
C ALA A 123 -1.05 -20.12 -7.78
N CYS A 124 -1.10 -19.32 -6.71
CA CYS A 124 -2.15 -18.31 -6.51
C CYS A 124 -2.15 -17.22 -7.60
N LEU A 125 -0.98 -16.82 -8.10
CA LEU A 125 -0.88 -15.83 -9.18
C LEU A 125 -1.31 -16.39 -10.53
N PHE A 126 -1.13 -17.68 -10.76
CA PHE A 126 -1.34 -18.31 -12.06
C PHE A 126 -2.18 -19.60 -11.95
N PRO A 127 -3.43 -19.51 -11.45
CA PRO A 127 -4.26 -20.70 -11.18
C PRO A 127 -4.68 -21.47 -12.44
N THR A 128 -4.51 -20.86 -13.63
CA THR A 128 -4.80 -21.50 -14.93
C THR A 128 -3.54 -22.09 -15.60
N GLY A 129 -2.35 -21.80 -15.08
CA GLY A 129 -1.08 -22.16 -15.72
C GLY A 129 -0.65 -21.22 -16.85
N TYR A 130 -1.30 -20.04 -16.96
CA TYR A 130 -1.02 -19.07 -18.01
C TYR A 130 -0.75 -17.69 -17.44
N SER A 131 0.18 -16.97 -18.08
CA SER A 131 0.38 -15.53 -17.95
C SER A 131 -0.03 -14.87 -19.26
N GLY A 132 -1.16 -14.14 -19.27
CA GLY A 132 -1.78 -13.70 -20.49
C GLY A 132 -2.11 -14.91 -21.41
N MET A 133 -1.51 -14.93 -22.62
CA MET A 133 -1.65 -16.04 -23.57
C MET A 133 -0.51 -17.08 -23.47
N ASN A 134 0.53 -16.81 -22.67
CA ASN A 134 1.70 -17.67 -22.58
C ASN A 134 1.51 -18.70 -21.48
N LYS A 135 1.72 -19.98 -21.82
CA LYS A 135 1.79 -21.05 -20.82
C LYS A 135 3.11 -20.93 -20.05
N ILE A 136 3.04 -21.01 -18.70
CA ILE A 136 4.19 -20.90 -17.82
C ILE A 136 4.31 -22.11 -16.89
N GLU A 137 5.54 -22.37 -16.39
CA GLU A 137 5.78 -23.37 -15.34
C GLU A 137 5.34 -22.82 -13.98
N VAL A 138 4.18 -23.31 -13.48
CA VAL A 138 3.60 -22.88 -12.20
C VAL A 138 4.13 -23.71 -11.04
N ALA A 139 4.36 -23.06 -9.88
CA ALA A 139 4.88 -23.71 -8.66
C ALA A 139 6.22 -24.42 -8.87
N LYS A 140 7.07 -23.83 -9.68
CA LYS A 140 8.38 -24.39 -10.04
C LYS A 140 9.33 -23.24 -10.40
N TYR A 141 10.62 -23.39 -10.10
CA TYR A 141 11.63 -22.46 -10.58
C TYR A 141 11.80 -22.61 -12.09
N ARG A 142 12.05 -21.51 -12.78
CA ARG A 142 12.29 -21.49 -14.23
C ARG A 142 13.42 -22.40 -14.65
N SER A 143 13.26 -22.97 -15.82
CA SER A 143 14.26 -23.82 -16.48
C SER A 143 14.95 -23.13 -17.66
N ALA A 144 14.41 -21.98 -18.12
CA ALA A 144 14.96 -21.19 -19.21
C ALA A 144 15.71 -19.93 -18.71
N GLU A 145 16.59 -19.40 -19.55
CA GLU A 145 17.21 -18.08 -19.37
C GLU A 145 16.09 -17.01 -19.30
N MET A 146 16.35 -15.95 -18.52
CA MET A 146 15.34 -14.92 -18.26
C MET A 146 15.95 -13.53 -18.41
N GLN A 147 15.31 -12.72 -19.24
CA GLN A 147 15.62 -11.31 -19.41
C GLN A 147 14.38 -10.45 -19.11
N VAL A 148 14.57 -9.33 -18.43
CA VAL A 148 13.57 -8.30 -18.24
C VAL A 148 13.73 -7.31 -19.40
N VAL A 149 12.71 -7.23 -20.25
CA VAL A 149 12.77 -6.43 -21.48
C VAL A 149 11.62 -5.41 -21.52
N SER A 150 11.83 -4.31 -22.23
CA SER A 150 10.78 -3.37 -22.63
C SER A 150 10.91 -3.02 -24.11
N GLY A 151 9.84 -2.49 -24.70
CA GLY A 151 9.79 -2.15 -26.13
C GLY A 151 8.89 -3.10 -26.92
N GLY A 152 8.67 -2.78 -28.21
CA GLY A 152 7.92 -3.64 -29.13
C GLY A 152 8.80 -4.69 -29.78
N LEU A 153 8.17 -5.70 -30.38
CA LEU A 153 8.86 -6.76 -31.16
C LEU A 153 9.90 -6.17 -32.13
N GLY A 154 11.16 -6.57 -31.98
CA GLY A 154 12.27 -6.11 -32.82
C GLY A 154 12.93 -4.79 -32.37
N MET A 155 12.46 -4.16 -31.29
CA MET A 155 13.06 -2.97 -30.63
C MET A 155 13.16 -3.17 -29.12
N GLU A 156 13.43 -4.40 -28.68
CA GLU A 156 13.50 -4.77 -27.28
C GLU A 156 14.77 -4.20 -26.64
N ARG A 157 14.60 -3.50 -25.52
CA ARG A 157 15.69 -3.09 -24.64
C ARG A 157 15.77 -4.08 -23.47
N VAL A 158 16.89 -4.74 -23.31
CA VAL A 158 17.16 -5.59 -22.15
C VAL A 158 17.56 -4.69 -20.97
N HIS A 159 16.75 -4.71 -19.92
CA HIS A 159 17.00 -3.99 -18.67
C HIS A 159 17.77 -4.84 -17.66
N TYR A 160 17.55 -6.13 -17.67
CA TYR A 160 18.20 -7.05 -16.74
C TYR A 160 18.24 -8.46 -17.31
N GLU A 161 19.34 -9.14 -17.06
CA GLU A 161 19.52 -10.57 -17.35
C GLU A 161 19.72 -11.32 -16.04
N ALA A 162 18.81 -12.24 -15.72
CA ALA A 162 18.81 -12.97 -14.47
C ALA A 162 19.87 -14.07 -14.45
N PRO A 163 20.33 -14.54 -13.26
CA PRO A 163 21.25 -15.66 -13.12
C PRO A 163 20.82 -16.89 -13.91
N ALA A 164 21.78 -17.66 -14.43
CA ALA A 164 21.48 -18.86 -15.21
C ALA A 164 20.56 -19.84 -14.45
N PRO A 165 19.64 -20.56 -15.11
CA PRO A 165 18.64 -21.44 -14.46
C PRO A 165 19.27 -22.49 -13.54
N LYS A 166 20.44 -23.01 -13.89
CA LYS A 166 21.16 -24.03 -13.11
C LYS A 166 21.55 -23.59 -11.69
N VAL A 167 21.68 -22.30 -11.43
CA VAL A 167 22.04 -21.77 -10.11
C VAL A 167 20.84 -21.30 -9.28
N VAL A 168 19.67 -21.07 -9.89
CA VAL A 168 18.47 -20.53 -9.23
C VAL A 168 18.12 -21.30 -7.96
N ARG A 169 18.13 -22.63 -7.98
CA ARG A 169 17.81 -23.44 -6.80
C ARG A 169 18.78 -23.18 -5.64
N LYS A 170 20.08 -23.04 -5.92
CA LYS A 170 21.10 -22.76 -4.91
C LYS A 170 20.92 -21.36 -4.33
N GLU A 171 20.71 -20.38 -5.21
CA GLU A 171 20.47 -18.97 -4.83
C GLU A 171 19.22 -18.86 -3.93
N MET A 172 18.12 -19.50 -4.31
CA MET A 172 16.90 -19.51 -3.51
C MET A 172 17.08 -20.20 -2.14
N GLN A 173 17.90 -21.26 -2.05
CA GLN A 173 18.22 -21.89 -0.76
C GLN A 173 19.02 -20.95 0.15
N LEU A 174 19.97 -20.17 -0.40
CA LEU A 174 20.71 -19.15 0.33
C LEU A 174 19.76 -18.04 0.82
N PHE A 175 18.96 -17.50 -0.10
CA PHE A 175 17.96 -16.49 0.19
C PHE A 175 16.99 -16.91 1.30
N LEU A 176 16.36 -18.09 1.18
CA LEU A 176 15.39 -18.56 2.17
C LEU A 176 16.02 -18.84 3.54
N ARG A 177 17.26 -19.32 3.59
CA ARG A 177 18.01 -19.46 4.86
C ARG A 177 18.24 -18.10 5.52
N TRP A 178 18.70 -17.12 4.75
CA TRP A 178 18.90 -15.77 5.25
C TRP A 178 17.58 -15.14 5.72
N LEU A 179 16.52 -15.21 4.91
CA LEU A 179 15.21 -14.65 5.20
C LEU A 179 14.61 -15.17 6.51
N ASN A 180 14.81 -16.46 6.79
CA ASN A 180 14.26 -17.14 7.95
C ASN A 180 15.17 -17.10 9.20
N ASN A 181 16.38 -16.54 9.09
CA ASN A 181 17.27 -16.39 10.23
C ASN A 181 16.73 -15.33 11.19
N LYS A 182 16.23 -15.76 12.36
CA LYS A 182 15.67 -14.87 13.39
C LYS A 182 16.75 -14.08 14.16
N LYS A 183 18.00 -14.50 14.06
CA LYS A 183 19.17 -13.89 14.77
C LYS A 183 19.99 -12.96 13.88
N LYS A 184 19.48 -12.61 12.69
CA LYS A 184 20.22 -11.71 11.81
C LYS A 184 20.32 -10.32 12.42
N GLU A 185 21.54 -9.78 12.35
CA GLU A 185 21.84 -8.42 12.77
C GLU A 185 21.29 -7.40 11.80
N GLY A 186 21.07 -6.18 12.27
CA GLY A 186 20.62 -5.06 11.45
C GLY A 186 19.14 -4.73 11.62
N ASP A 187 18.74 -3.69 10.92
CA ASP A 187 17.39 -3.13 11.02
C ASP A 187 16.36 -3.93 10.23
N SER A 188 15.15 -4.03 10.77
CA SER A 188 14.07 -4.86 10.20
C SER A 188 13.47 -4.25 8.93
N ILE A 189 13.45 -2.92 8.78
CA ILE A 189 12.98 -2.25 7.55
C ILE A 189 14.02 -2.44 6.45
N ILE A 190 15.31 -2.34 6.79
CA ILE A 190 16.40 -2.65 5.85
C ILE A 190 16.32 -4.11 5.40
N HIS A 191 16.02 -5.05 6.29
CA HIS A 191 15.83 -6.45 5.89
C HIS A 191 14.68 -6.65 4.89
N ALA A 192 13.61 -5.86 4.99
CA ALA A 192 12.53 -5.91 4.00
C ALA A 192 13.00 -5.40 2.62
N ALA A 193 13.77 -4.33 2.59
CA ALA A 193 14.35 -3.78 1.36
C ALA A 193 15.34 -4.75 0.70
N VAL A 194 16.22 -5.37 1.49
CA VAL A 194 17.17 -6.39 1.03
C VAL A 194 16.45 -7.62 0.50
N ALA A 195 15.41 -8.09 1.21
CA ALA A 195 14.64 -9.25 0.78
C ALA A 195 13.96 -9.03 -0.59
N HIS A 196 13.41 -7.84 -0.79
CA HIS A 196 12.82 -7.47 -2.07
C HIS A 196 13.87 -7.47 -3.20
N LEU A 197 14.99 -6.74 -3.01
CA LEU A 197 16.05 -6.64 -4.01
C LEU A 197 16.66 -8.00 -4.34
N TRP A 198 16.99 -8.79 -3.32
CA TRP A 198 17.62 -10.09 -3.53
C TRP A 198 16.72 -11.04 -4.30
N PHE A 199 15.44 -11.15 -3.90
CA PHE A 199 14.49 -12.00 -4.61
C PHE A 199 14.28 -11.58 -6.07
N ILE A 200 14.07 -10.28 -6.32
CA ILE A 200 13.85 -9.79 -7.68
C ILE A 200 15.12 -9.92 -8.56
N THR A 201 16.30 -9.92 -7.95
CA THR A 201 17.58 -10.14 -8.64
C THR A 201 17.76 -11.62 -9.01
N ILE A 202 17.41 -12.58 -8.13
CA ILE A 202 17.43 -14.02 -8.50
C ILE A 202 16.43 -14.28 -9.63
N HIS A 203 15.29 -13.64 -9.61
CA HIS A 203 14.21 -13.75 -10.61
C HIS A 203 13.82 -15.22 -10.86
N PRO A 204 13.37 -15.96 -9.82
CA PRO A 204 13.32 -17.41 -9.87
C PRO A 204 12.21 -18.03 -10.72
N PHE A 205 11.20 -17.24 -11.13
CA PHE A 205 10.05 -17.72 -11.88
C PHE A 205 10.02 -17.16 -13.31
N GLU A 206 9.23 -17.77 -14.18
CA GLU A 206 9.01 -17.27 -15.56
C GLU A 206 8.19 -15.97 -15.58
N ASP A 207 7.29 -15.78 -14.59
CA ASP A 207 6.53 -14.56 -14.38
C ASP A 207 6.14 -14.43 -12.89
N GLY A 208 5.61 -13.25 -12.50
CA GLY A 208 5.12 -12.99 -11.14
C GLY A 208 6.20 -12.60 -10.13
N ASN A 209 7.46 -12.51 -10.54
CA ASN A 209 8.58 -12.19 -9.64
C ASN A 209 8.38 -10.85 -8.93
N GLY A 210 7.90 -9.81 -9.63
CA GLY A 210 7.63 -8.50 -9.05
C GLY A 210 6.54 -8.54 -7.97
N ARG A 211 5.42 -9.21 -8.24
CA ARG A 211 4.33 -9.36 -7.27
C ARG A 211 4.77 -10.13 -6.02
N ILE A 212 5.52 -11.21 -6.21
CA ILE A 212 6.06 -12.02 -5.10
C ILE A 212 7.13 -11.23 -4.33
N ALA A 213 8.03 -10.50 -4.98
CA ALA A 213 9.03 -9.67 -4.31
C ALA A 213 8.37 -8.62 -3.39
N ARG A 214 7.31 -7.94 -3.86
CA ARG A 214 6.54 -7.01 -3.03
C ARG A 214 5.81 -7.72 -1.89
N THR A 215 5.23 -8.89 -2.13
CA THR A 215 4.60 -9.71 -1.08
C THR A 215 5.60 -10.16 -0.02
N ILE A 216 6.85 -10.51 -0.41
CA ILE A 216 7.94 -10.83 0.53
C ILE A 216 8.30 -9.58 1.36
N ALA A 217 8.42 -8.41 0.73
CA ALA A 217 8.68 -7.16 1.44
C ALA A 217 7.57 -6.86 2.45
N ASP A 218 6.29 -7.03 2.06
CA ASP A 218 5.14 -6.84 2.94
C ASP A 218 5.17 -7.82 4.14
N MET A 219 5.50 -9.09 3.92
CA MET A 219 5.69 -10.06 5.00
C MET A 219 6.81 -9.61 5.96
N MET A 220 7.93 -9.12 5.42
CA MET A 220 9.05 -8.64 6.24
C MET A 220 8.71 -7.36 7.00
N LEU A 221 7.93 -6.46 6.43
CA LEU A 221 7.44 -5.27 7.11
C LEU A 221 6.42 -5.64 8.21
N CYS A 222 5.57 -6.66 8.03
CA CYS A 222 4.77 -7.21 9.12
C CYS A 222 5.63 -7.76 10.28
N ARG A 223 6.80 -8.35 9.97
CA ARG A 223 7.77 -8.76 11.02
C ARG A 223 8.36 -7.55 11.75
N SER A 224 8.65 -6.47 11.04
CA SER A 224 9.13 -5.21 11.61
C SER A 224 8.06 -4.57 12.51
N ASP A 225 6.84 -4.47 12.03
CA ASP A 225 5.70 -3.89 12.74
C ASP A 225 5.20 -4.78 13.89
N ARG A 226 5.62 -6.06 13.93
CA ARG A 226 5.15 -7.11 14.86
C ARG A 226 3.63 -7.26 14.87
N THR A 227 2.99 -7.03 13.74
CA THR A 227 1.55 -7.14 13.55
C THR A 227 1.20 -7.83 12.24
N LYS A 228 0.13 -8.61 12.26
CA LYS A 228 -0.45 -9.24 11.08
C LYS A 228 -1.29 -8.27 10.23
N PHE A 229 -1.50 -7.06 10.73
CA PHE A 229 -2.31 -6.06 10.05
C PHE A 229 -1.41 -5.01 9.40
N ARG A 230 -1.70 -4.74 8.13
CA ARG A 230 -1.06 -3.68 7.38
C ARG A 230 -1.92 -2.44 7.46
N PHE A 231 -1.31 -1.32 7.81
CA PHE A 231 -1.98 -0.04 7.93
C PHE A 231 -1.53 0.97 6.87
N TYR A 232 -0.51 0.66 6.09
CA TYR A 232 0.05 1.47 5.00
C TYR A 232 0.33 0.60 3.78
N SER A 233 0.34 1.20 2.57
CA SER A 233 0.53 0.49 1.31
C SER A 233 1.84 0.90 0.65
N MET A 234 2.81 -0.02 0.64
CA MET A 234 4.05 0.13 -0.14
C MET A 234 3.74 0.13 -1.64
N SER A 235 2.89 -0.76 -2.09
CA SER A 235 2.55 -0.89 -3.51
C SER A 235 1.91 0.39 -4.07
N ASN A 236 1.13 1.14 -3.26
CA ASN A 236 0.61 2.44 -3.67
C ASN A 236 1.73 3.44 -3.95
N GLN A 237 2.69 3.57 -3.03
CA GLN A 237 3.82 4.49 -3.21
C GLN A 237 4.74 4.06 -4.35
N ILE A 238 4.98 2.77 -4.52
CA ILE A 238 5.75 2.23 -5.65
C ILE A 238 5.06 2.59 -6.98
N LEU A 239 3.74 2.45 -7.08
CA LEU A 239 3.01 2.80 -8.29
C LEU A 239 3.09 4.29 -8.60
N LEU A 240 2.98 5.18 -7.60
CA LEU A 240 3.12 6.63 -7.76
C LEU A 240 4.52 7.02 -8.25
N ASP A 241 5.53 6.24 -7.91
CA ASP A 241 6.94 6.46 -8.30
C ASP A 241 7.47 5.34 -9.22
N LYS A 242 6.57 4.73 -10.02
CA LYS A 242 6.84 3.52 -10.82
C LYS A 242 8.09 3.63 -11.68
N LYS A 243 8.30 4.78 -12.32
CA LYS A 243 9.47 4.99 -13.17
C LYS A 243 10.76 4.90 -12.36
N ASN A 244 10.86 5.64 -11.25
CA ASN A 244 12.05 5.64 -10.41
C ASN A 244 12.27 4.26 -9.75
N TYR A 245 11.21 3.53 -9.44
CA TYR A 245 11.30 2.15 -8.94
C TYR A 245 12.05 1.24 -9.92
N TYR A 246 11.70 1.26 -11.21
CA TYR A 246 12.39 0.46 -12.20
C TYR A 246 13.80 0.99 -12.51
N ASP A 247 13.97 2.31 -12.57
CA ASP A 247 15.26 2.94 -12.81
C ASP A 247 16.27 2.58 -11.69
N ILE A 248 15.87 2.62 -10.42
CA ILE A 248 16.74 2.26 -9.29
C ILE A 248 17.02 0.76 -9.22
N LEU A 249 16.05 -0.10 -9.55
CA LEU A 249 16.29 -1.53 -9.67
C LEU A 249 17.32 -1.83 -10.75
N GLU A 250 17.11 -1.32 -11.98
CA GLU A 250 18.05 -1.50 -13.11
C GLU A 250 19.43 -1.01 -12.71
N LYS A 251 19.55 0.21 -12.16
CA LYS A 251 20.81 0.79 -11.70
C LYS A 251 21.52 -0.09 -10.67
N THR A 252 20.79 -0.56 -9.65
CA THR A 252 21.36 -1.39 -8.58
C THR A 252 21.78 -2.76 -9.09
N GLN A 253 20.97 -3.37 -9.97
CA GLN A 253 21.29 -4.67 -10.56
C GLN A 253 22.48 -4.62 -11.53
N HIS A 254 22.85 -3.43 -12.05
CA HIS A 254 24.01 -3.19 -12.89
C HIS A 254 25.22 -2.61 -12.13
N SER A 255 25.18 -2.56 -10.79
CA SER A 255 26.29 -2.04 -9.97
C SER A 255 27.06 -3.17 -9.27
N SER A 256 27.95 -2.77 -8.35
CA SER A 256 28.58 -3.65 -7.36
C SER A 256 27.57 -4.06 -6.27
N ILE A 257 28.08 -4.73 -5.22
CA ILE A 257 27.27 -5.14 -4.06
C ILE A 257 26.82 -3.99 -3.14
N ASP A 258 27.27 -2.74 -3.40
CA ASP A 258 26.77 -1.56 -2.67
C ASP A 258 25.34 -1.24 -3.11
N ILE A 259 24.44 -1.40 -2.15
CA ILE A 259 22.99 -1.18 -2.35
C ILE A 259 22.47 0.07 -1.63
N THR A 260 23.34 1.00 -1.23
CA THR A 260 22.97 2.22 -0.49
C THR A 260 21.86 3.00 -1.19
N GLY A 261 21.98 3.19 -2.51
CA GLY A 261 20.97 3.92 -3.30
C GLY A 261 19.61 3.23 -3.34
N TRP A 262 19.58 1.90 -3.39
CA TRP A 262 18.33 1.13 -3.30
C TRP A 262 17.67 1.28 -1.92
N LEU A 263 18.47 1.15 -0.85
CA LEU A 263 17.98 1.30 0.51
C LEU A 263 17.42 2.70 0.76
N GLU A 264 18.11 3.74 0.29
CA GLU A 264 17.66 5.12 0.39
C GLU A 264 16.30 5.32 -0.28
N TRP A 265 16.13 4.80 -1.50
CA TRP A 265 14.86 4.87 -2.23
C TRP A 265 13.76 4.11 -1.48
N PHE A 266 14.04 2.87 -1.04
CA PHE A 266 13.06 2.04 -0.34
C PHE A 266 12.60 2.69 0.98
N LEU A 267 13.52 3.23 1.77
CA LEU A 267 13.22 3.92 3.02
C LEU A 267 12.38 5.19 2.77
N LYS A 268 12.68 5.97 1.75
CA LYS A 268 11.86 7.13 1.34
C LYS A 268 10.45 6.71 0.93
N CYS A 269 10.32 5.64 0.17
CA CYS A 269 9.04 5.07 -0.24
C CYS A 269 8.24 4.58 0.98
N TYR A 270 8.89 3.85 1.90
CA TYR A 270 8.32 3.39 3.15
C TYR A 270 7.81 4.54 4.02
N LYS A 271 8.67 5.55 4.26
CA LYS A 271 8.31 6.73 5.05
C LYS A 271 7.06 7.41 4.50
N LYS A 272 7.02 7.68 3.18
CA LYS A 272 5.84 8.27 2.52
C LYS A 272 4.59 7.41 2.68
N ALA A 273 4.68 6.09 2.57
CA ALA A 273 3.55 5.19 2.75
C ALA A 273 2.98 5.28 4.18
N VAL A 274 3.85 5.36 5.19
CA VAL A 274 3.46 5.48 6.59
C VAL A 274 2.86 6.86 6.89
N GLU A 275 3.50 7.95 6.44
CA GLU A 275 3.03 9.34 6.60
C GLU A 275 1.66 9.55 5.97
N GLU A 276 1.45 9.06 4.72
CA GLU A 276 0.15 9.15 4.04
C GLU A 276 -0.93 8.40 4.81
N SER A 277 -0.62 7.21 5.29
CA SER A 277 -1.55 6.43 6.09
C SER A 277 -1.92 7.11 7.41
N TYR A 278 -0.93 7.71 8.08
CA TYR A 278 -1.16 8.48 9.31
C TYR A 278 -2.09 9.66 9.02
N ALA A 279 -1.83 10.44 7.98
CA ALA A 279 -2.66 11.59 7.61
C ALA A 279 -4.10 11.19 7.26
N GLN A 280 -4.30 10.07 6.55
CA GLN A 280 -5.63 9.53 6.26
C GLN A 280 -6.37 9.14 7.54
N THR A 281 -5.68 8.51 8.49
CA THR A 281 -6.26 8.11 9.78
C THR A 281 -6.64 9.31 10.64
N GLU A 282 -5.81 10.34 10.67
CA GLU A 282 -6.11 11.60 11.33
C GLU A 282 -7.40 12.24 10.78
N SER A 283 -7.55 12.26 9.46
CA SER A 283 -8.75 12.77 8.81
C SER A 283 -10.01 12.01 9.24
N VAL A 284 -9.94 10.68 9.31
CA VAL A 284 -11.07 9.85 9.76
C VAL A 284 -11.42 10.12 11.22
N LEU A 285 -10.42 10.23 12.09
CA LEU A 285 -10.64 10.49 13.52
C LEU A 285 -11.22 11.90 13.78
N ARG A 286 -10.72 12.92 13.09
CA ARG A 286 -11.30 14.26 13.18
C ARG A 286 -12.76 14.26 12.74
N LYS A 287 -13.07 13.56 11.65
CA LYS A 287 -14.45 13.38 11.19
C LYS A 287 -15.32 12.72 12.26
N TYR A 288 -14.82 11.64 12.87
CA TYR A 288 -15.56 10.91 13.90
C TYR A 288 -15.77 11.76 15.16
N ALA A 289 -14.71 12.41 15.66
CA ALA A 289 -14.78 13.30 16.82
C ALA A 289 -15.78 14.45 16.58
N PHE A 290 -15.75 15.06 15.39
CA PHE A 290 -16.71 16.08 15.01
C PHE A 290 -18.14 15.55 14.97
N LEU A 291 -18.40 14.39 14.37
CA LEU A 291 -19.75 13.79 14.35
C LEU A 291 -20.24 13.44 15.76
N GLN A 292 -19.35 12.97 16.63
CA GLN A 292 -19.69 12.74 18.03
C GLN A 292 -20.04 14.04 18.77
N SER A 293 -19.29 15.12 18.57
CA SER A 293 -19.53 16.41 19.23
C SER A 293 -20.89 17.01 18.87
N ILE A 294 -21.45 16.68 17.69
CA ILE A 294 -22.76 17.15 17.24
C ILE A 294 -23.86 16.10 17.32
N SER A 295 -23.59 14.91 17.89
CA SER A 295 -24.53 13.76 17.90
C SER A 295 -25.87 14.05 18.57
N GLU A 296 -25.89 14.90 19.60
CA GLU A 296 -27.11 15.28 20.32
C GLU A 296 -27.81 16.52 19.73
N ILE A 297 -27.20 17.16 18.71
CA ILE A 297 -27.77 18.34 18.08
C ILE A 297 -28.76 17.89 16.99
N PRO A 298 -30.06 18.31 17.06
CA PRO A 298 -31.04 17.91 16.06
C PRO A 298 -30.72 18.54 14.71
N LEU A 299 -30.51 17.70 13.70
CA LEU A 299 -30.20 18.09 12.31
C LEU A 299 -31.33 17.61 11.39
N ASN A 300 -31.67 18.43 10.40
CA ASN A 300 -32.53 17.95 9.32
C ASN A 300 -31.74 17.11 8.30
N SER A 301 -32.46 16.34 7.46
CA SER A 301 -31.84 15.41 6.50
C SER A 301 -30.86 16.09 5.54
N ARG A 302 -31.14 17.34 5.10
CA ARG A 302 -30.23 18.09 4.21
C ARG A 302 -28.95 18.50 4.94
N GLN A 303 -29.08 18.95 6.20
CA GLN A 303 -27.95 19.32 7.04
C GLN A 303 -27.04 18.12 7.27
N SER A 304 -27.58 16.96 7.65
CA SER A 304 -26.83 15.73 7.84
C SER A 304 -26.06 15.31 6.57
N ILE A 305 -26.72 15.33 5.41
CA ILE A 305 -26.09 15.00 4.12
C ILE A 305 -24.96 15.98 3.78
N MET A 306 -25.18 17.29 4.00
CA MET A 306 -24.19 18.30 3.66
C MET A 306 -22.98 18.27 4.59
N LEU A 307 -23.18 18.07 5.89
CA LEU A 307 -22.10 17.91 6.86
C LEU A 307 -21.26 16.66 6.53
N ALA A 308 -21.91 15.52 6.20
CA ALA A 308 -21.20 14.34 5.76
C ALA A 308 -20.32 14.57 4.52
N LYS A 309 -20.83 15.36 3.55
CA LYS A 309 -20.05 15.75 2.35
C LYS A 309 -18.92 16.71 2.67
N MET A 310 -19.11 17.67 3.59
CA MET A 310 -18.05 18.60 3.99
C MET A 310 -16.91 17.93 4.75
N LEU A 311 -17.20 16.82 5.43
CA LEU A 311 -16.24 15.99 6.15
C LEU A 311 -15.55 14.96 5.24
N ASP A 312 -15.97 14.83 4.00
CA ASP A 312 -15.35 13.91 3.05
C ASP A 312 -14.04 14.49 2.50
N SER A 313 -13.03 13.66 2.32
CA SER A 313 -11.72 14.06 1.80
C SER A 313 -11.77 14.60 0.37
N SER A 314 -12.84 14.33 -0.36
CA SER A 314 -13.11 14.88 -1.70
C SER A 314 -13.73 16.27 -1.68
N TRP A 315 -13.97 16.86 -0.50
CA TRP A 315 -14.51 18.23 -0.41
C TRP A 315 -13.50 19.27 -0.85
N PHE A 316 -13.83 20.01 -1.89
CA PHE A 316 -12.99 21.10 -2.41
C PHE A 316 -13.68 22.46 -2.30
N GLY A 317 -12.90 23.46 -1.87
CA GLY A 317 -13.27 24.87 -1.84
C GLY A 317 -14.22 25.22 -0.70
N VAL A 318 -14.65 26.48 -0.70
CA VAL A 318 -15.46 27.05 0.36
C VAL A 318 -16.95 26.76 0.19
N LEU A 319 -17.66 26.62 1.30
CA LEU A 319 -19.11 26.53 1.32
C LEU A 319 -19.72 27.95 1.22
N ASN A 320 -20.70 28.10 0.34
CA ASN A 320 -21.58 29.25 0.29
C ASN A 320 -23.02 28.81 0.01
N THR A 321 -23.97 29.72 0.11
CA THR A 321 -25.41 29.45 -0.09
C THR A 321 -25.69 28.82 -1.46
N SER A 322 -25.04 29.31 -2.53
CA SER A 322 -25.23 28.74 -3.88
C SER A 322 -24.74 27.33 -4.02
N LYS A 323 -23.55 26.99 -3.44
CA LYS A 323 -22.99 25.63 -3.42
C LYS A 323 -23.88 24.70 -2.60
N TRP A 324 -24.37 25.14 -1.44
CA TRP A 324 -25.32 24.38 -0.64
C TRP A 324 -26.61 24.09 -1.43
N ALA A 325 -27.26 25.12 -1.99
CA ALA A 325 -28.50 24.95 -2.74
C ALA A 325 -28.35 23.94 -3.88
N LYS A 326 -27.26 24.05 -4.63
CA LYS A 326 -26.95 23.10 -5.73
C LYS A 326 -26.76 21.65 -5.24
N MET A 327 -25.99 21.48 -4.16
CA MET A 327 -25.66 20.13 -3.66
C MET A 327 -26.80 19.48 -2.89
N ALA A 328 -27.57 20.27 -2.11
CA ALA A 328 -28.73 19.80 -1.37
C ALA A 328 -30.03 19.79 -2.21
N LYS A 329 -29.96 20.21 -3.49
CA LYS A 329 -31.10 20.32 -4.42
C LYS A 329 -32.28 21.08 -3.81
N CYS A 330 -32.03 22.29 -3.25
CA CYS A 330 -33.03 23.13 -2.62
C CYS A 330 -32.93 24.58 -3.11
N SER A 331 -33.91 25.44 -2.75
CA SER A 331 -33.86 26.87 -3.04
C SER A 331 -32.73 27.57 -2.26
N ALA A 332 -32.28 28.74 -2.74
CA ALA A 332 -31.28 29.56 -2.06
C ALA A 332 -31.76 30.00 -0.67
N ASP A 333 -33.05 30.30 -0.49
CA ASP A 333 -33.63 30.67 0.81
C ASP A 333 -33.61 29.48 1.79
N THR A 334 -33.91 28.28 1.31
CA THR A 334 -33.81 27.09 2.14
C THR A 334 -32.37 26.78 2.53
N ALA A 335 -31.44 26.94 1.58
CA ALA A 335 -30.01 26.76 1.85
C ALA A 335 -29.51 27.78 2.90
N LEU A 336 -29.92 29.03 2.79
CA LEU A 336 -29.56 30.08 3.74
C LEU A 336 -30.11 29.79 5.15
N ARG A 337 -31.37 29.31 5.26
CA ARG A 337 -31.95 28.90 6.55
C ARG A 337 -31.21 27.73 7.16
N ASP A 338 -30.92 26.69 6.39
CA ASP A 338 -30.17 25.52 6.86
C ASP A 338 -28.78 25.94 7.35
N ILE A 339 -28.06 26.80 6.62
CA ILE A 339 -26.74 27.29 7.02
C ILE A 339 -26.82 28.18 8.28
N SER A 340 -27.81 29.11 8.33
CA SER A 340 -27.97 29.98 9.48
C SER A 340 -28.30 29.25 10.76
N ASP A 341 -29.09 28.18 10.68
CA ASP A 341 -29.39 27.29 11.80
C ASP A 341 -28.13 26.55 12.27
N LEU A 342 -27.29 26.03 11.34
CA LEU A 342 -26.00 25.40 11.70
C LEU A 342 -25.00 26.40 12.29
N VAL A 343 -25.01 27.64 11.87
CA VAL A 343 -24.21 28.73 12.51
C VAL A 343 -24.72 29.02 13.94
N ALA A 344 -26.04 29.12 14.11
CA ALA A 344 -26.63 29.31 15.44
C ALA A 344 -26.36 28.18 16.40
N LYS A 345 -26.23 26.94 15.87
CA LYS A 345 -25.87 25.72 16.62
C LYS A 345 -24.36 25.57 16.87
N GLY A 346 -23.54 26.51 16.38
CA GLY A 346 -22.08 26.45 16.53
C GLY A 346 -21.39 25.37 15.70
N ILE A 347 -22.05 24.82 14.68
CA ILE A 347 -21.51 23.79 13.79
C ILE A 347 -20.76 24.38 12.60
N LEU A 348 -21.27 25.51 12.09
CA LEU A 348 -20.63 26.29 11.04
C LEU A 348 -20.23 27.67 11.57
N GLU A 349 -19.18 28.25 11.01
CA GLU A 349 -18.80 29.63 11.23
C GLU A 349 -18.55 30.37 9.90
N LYS A 350 -18.66 31.69 9.91
CA LYS A 350 -18.31 32.51 8.75
C LYS A 350 -16.81 32.51 8.57
N SER A 351 -16.33 32.24 7.36
CA SER A 351 -14.92 32.31 7.04
C SER A 351 -14.43 33.77 7.06
N PRO A 352 -13.31 34.10 7.74
CA PRO A 352 -12.78 35.47 7.82
C PRO A 352 -12.31 36.03 6.47
N THR A 353 -12.10 35.22 5.45
CA THR A 353 -11.65 35.63 4.10
C THR A 353 -12.78 36.14 3.19
N ALA A 354 -13.97 36.30 3.68
CA ALA A 354 -15.12 36.73 2.90
C ALA A 354 -15.19 38.28 2.75
N GLY A 355 -14.32 38.84 1.93
CA GLY A 355 -14.46 40.18 1.38
C GLY A 355 -15.11 40.15 -0.01
N GLY A 356 -16.45 40.18 -0.10
CA GLY A 356 -17.15 40.15 -1.39
C GLY A 356 -18.63 39.79 -1.28
N ARG A 357 -19.34 39.76 -2.42
CA ARG A 357 -20.82 39.57 -2.52
C ARG A 357 -21.31 38.16 -2.05
N SER A 358 -20.47 37.23 -1.63
CA SER A 358 -20.90 35.94 -1.08
C SER A 358 -20.20 35.63 0.24
N THR A 359 -20.99 35.39 1.28
CA THR A 359 -20.48 34.91 2.56
C THR A 359 -20.07 33.43 2.44
N ASN A 360 -18.86 33.14 2.87
CA ASN A 360 -18.32 31.76 2.94
C ASN A 360 -18.43 31.20 4.36
N TYR A 361 -18.59 29.91 4.46
CA TYR A 361 -18.75 29.19 5.74
C TYR A 361 -17.78 28.03 5.79
N LYS A 362 -17.32 27.69 6.98
CA LYS A 362 -16.53 26.52 7.28
C LYS A 362 -17.06 25.80 8.51
N LEU A 363 -16.68 24.54 8.70
CA LEU A 363 -16.94 23.84 9.95
C LEU A 363 -16.17 24.56 11.07
N VAL A 364 -16.81 24.66 12.24
CA VAL A 364 -16.11 25.08 13.45
C VAL A 364 -15.11 23.98 13.78
N ASP A 365 -13.83 24.31 13.85
CA ASP A 365 -12.81 23.36 14.27
C ASP A 365 -13.19 22.89 15.68
N GLY A 366 -13.47 21.60 15.82
CA GLY A 366 -13.77 21.02 17.12
C GLY A 366 -12.62 21.36 18.06
N ALA A 367 -12.95 21.90 19.21
CA ALA A 367 -11.99 22.30 20.21
C ALA A 367 -10.90 21.25 20.39
N GLU A 368 -9.65 21.75 20.45
CA GLU A 368 -8.43 21.01 20.70
C GLU A 368 -8.52 19.97 21.82
#